data_316874387f1e9da7131726bdb3322e04
#
_entry.id   316874387f1e9da7131726bdb3322e04
#
_cell.length_a   1.000
_cell.length_b   1.000
_cell.length_c   1.000
_cell.angle_alpha   90.00
_cell.angle_beta   90.00
_cell.angle_gamma   90.00
#
_symmetry.space_group_name_H-M   'P 1'
#
loop_
_entity.id
_entity.type
_entity.pdbx_description
1 polymer ?
#
loop_
_entity_poly.entity_id
_entity_poly.type
_entity_poly.pdbx_seq_one_letter_code
_entity_poly.pdbx_strand_id
1 'polypeptide(L)'
;MSTDMYYTALANRVLKVLEETGISAVLQNEDAMRDAAVRLTAWFEDICSGNMLWSVVNTVSRQRFGKPLPFYDTSNYYPGEPNIQDIQLLLWDIIQSHYQDRIINPENAGIEMAADVICGIFDEEYETAPETEELMEYLADPTIVSDYWKARKAMEWFSLDSYLSLRSRIDLMEAFEEQEYNEMFHLKAYTMRLVHAFVSQRYLMQLTAAEWLSMATHREMNIDITHMQPGGYEILQRGEETFLLRDLISGEELRVQTESFDTGWLKTMALGIKKIFCQLIGYNGKLYQCGTMVSDPRKEVEERQLKAIRERLSMEDNARYSHEIFQQKAGAPIVFLRGIDEFIDFHIKRLGTKESAGFRKKMERYLRENSEQGMVAMMSDPEHGFLTISSAIPAIKAPNNPWYNQAYAQKNALNLMVQHQSLDYYAAVYLVENGMLPDAALTSTKGYEHGRKLVQNNARYMVDYFFAKHKD
;
A
#
# COMPACT_ATOMS: atom_id res chain seq x y z
N MET A 1 12.38 4.47 37.79
CA MET A 1 11.15 4.62 37.00
C MET A 1 11.13 3.39 36.10
N SER A 2 9.99 2.73 35.88
CA SER A 2 9.96 1.67 34.86
C SER A 2 10.14 2.30 33.47
N THR A 3 10.67 1.54 32.51
CA THR A 3 10.88 1.99 31.13
C THR A 3 9.61 2.57 30.53
N ASP A 4 8.46 1.90 30.70
CA ASP A 4 7.16 2.37 30.25
C ASP A 4 6.77 3.75 30.83
N MET A 5 7.05 3.98 32.13
CA MET A 5 6.75 5.27 32.76
C MET A 5 7.65 6.39 32.22
N TYR A 6 8.90 6.08 31.87
CA TYR A 6 9.80 7.02 31.27
C TYR A 6 9.30 7.48 29.88
N TYR A 7 9.05 6.52 28.98
CA TYR A 7 8.58 6.85 27.63
C TYR A 7 7.17 7.45 27.62
N THR A 8 6.29 7.06 28.53
CA THR A 8 4.99 7.73 28.70
C THR A 8 5.15 9.20 29.12
N ALA A 9 6.07 9.51 30.04
CA ALA A 9 6.34 10.88 30.44
C ALA A 9 6.95 11.69 29.28
N LEU A 10 7.84 11.08 28.52
CA LEU A 10 8.46 11.69 27.33
C LEU A 10 7.40 11.99 26.25
N ALA A 11 6.48 11.04 25.97
CA ALA A 11 5.37 11.25 25.03
C ALA A 11 4.49 12.45 25.43
N ASN A 12 4.23 12.66 26.72
CA ASN A 12 3.50 13.83 27.19
C ASN A 12 4.26 15.15 26.97
N ARG A 13 5.60 15.14 27.06
CA ARG A 13 6.44 16.31 26.71
C ARG A 13 6.33 16.62 25.21
N VAL A 14 6.43 15.58 24.36
CA VAL A 14 6.29 15.70 22.90
C VAL A 14 4.89 16.21 22.54
N LEU A 15 3.83 15.69 23.16
CA LEU A 15 2.46 16.13 22.94
C LEU A 15 2.32 17.65 23.20
N LYS A 16 2.88 18.13 24.30
CA LYS A 16 2.86 19.56 24.62
C LYS A 16 3.53 20.42 23.54
N VAL A 17 4.65 19.96 22.98
CA VAL A 17 5.30 20.65 21.85
C VAL A 17 4.37 20.68 20.63
N LEU A 18 3.70 19.56 20.29
CA LEU A 18 2.77 19.50 19.18
C LEU A 18 1.58 20.46 19.37
N GLU A 19 1.09 20.62 20.61
CA GLU A 19 0.01 21.57 20.95
C GLU A 19 0.45 23.02 20.83
N GLU A 20 1.68 23.34 21.21
CA GLU A 20 2.25 24.69 21.22
C GLU A 20 2.78 25.17 19.86
N THR A 21 3.03 24.22 18.94
CA THR A 21 3.52 24.51 17.58
C THR A 21 2.37 24.58 16.57
N GLY A 22 2.63 25.10 15.38
CA GLY A 22 1.63 25.21 14.32
C GLY A 22 1.07 23.89 13.80
N ILE A 23 1.55 22.74 14.28
CA ILE A 23 1.05 21.40 13.96
C ILE A 23 -0.41 21.22 14.36
N SER A 24 -0.85 21.83 15.47
CA SER A 24 -2.25 21.81 15.92
C SER A 24 -3.24 22.35 14.88
N ALA A 25 -2.80 23.24 13.99
CA ALA A 25 -3.62 23.73 12.88
C ALA A 25 -3.82 22.70 11.76
N VAL A 26 -2.93 21.71 11.68
CA VAL A 26 -2.95 20.63 10.67
C VAL A 26 -3.53 19.35 11.26
N LEU A 27 -3.09 18.92 12.44
CA LEU A 27 -3.70 17.83 13.20
C LEU A 27 -4.78 18.40 14.14
N GLN A 28 -5.97 18.65 13.61
CA GLN A 28 -7.08 19.31 14.35
C GLN A 28 -7.73 18.44 15.43
N ASN A 29 -7.32 17.18 15.58
CA ASN A 29 -7.89 16.22 16.51
C ASN A 29 -6.88 15.92 17.62
N GLU A 30 -7.30 16.05 18.90
CA GLU A 30 -6.46 15.74 20.07
C GLU A 30 -5.96 14.29 20.08
N ASP A 31 -6.78 13.34 19.63
CA ASP A 31 -6.39 11.94 19.56
C ASP A 31 -5.28 11.73 18.50
N ALA A 32 -5.34 12.42 17.36
CA ALA A 32 -4.29 12.38 16.34
C ALA A 32 -2.97 13.00 16.84
N MET A 33 -3.02 14.08 17.61
CA MET A 33 -1.82 14.66 18.21
C MET A 33 -1.21 13.75 19.28
N ARG A 34 -2.04 13.11 20.09
CA ARG A 34 -1.59 12.11 21.08
C ARG A 34 -0.95 10.90 20.43
N ASP A 35 -1.57 10.36 19.36
CA ASP A 35 -1.02 9.25 18.58
C ASP A 35 0.33 9.66 17.94
N ALA A 36 0.43 10.88 17.41
CA ALA A 36 1.68 11.42 16.87
C ALA A 36 2.79 11.48 17.94
N ALA A 37 2.49 11.96 19.13
CA ALA A 37 3.44 12.02 20.23
C ALA A 37 3.93 10.62 20.65
N VAL A 38 3.02 9.65 20.72
CA VAL A 38 3.36 8.25 21.02
C VAL A 38 4.26 7.66 19.94
N ARG A 39 3.97 7.88 18.66
CA ARG A 39 4.77 7.35 17.55
C ARG A 39 6.16 7.96 17.47
N LEU A 40 6.29 9.26 17.67
CA LEU A 40 7.59 9.94 17.74
C LEU A 40 8.43 9.40 18.91
N THR A 41 7.79 9.17 20.05
CA THR A 41 8.46 8.61 21.23
C THR A 41 8.85 7.14 21.02
N ALA A 42 8.01 6.35 20.35
CA ALA A 42 8.35 4.97 19.99
C ALA A 42 9.48 4.89 18.95
N TRP A 43 9.54 5.85 18.02
CA TRP A 43 10.71 6.00 17.14
C TRP A 43 11.97 6.31 17.95
N PHE A 44 11.91 7.22 18.91
CA PHE A 44 13.06 7.55 19.76
C PHE A 44 13.50 6.35 20.61
N GLU A 45 12.55 5.58 21.15
CA GLU A 45 12.82 4.32 21.85
C GLU A 45 13.54 3.30 20.95
N ASP A 46 13.11 3.14 19.67
CA ASP A 46 13.80 2.28 18.70
C ASP A 46 15.24 2.76 18.44
N ILE A 47 15.46 4.07 18.29
CA ILE A 47 16.80 4.65 18.11
C ILE A 47 17.70 4.34 19.31
N CYS A 48 17.22 4.53 20.54
CA CYS A 48 17.96 4.25 21.77
C CYS A 48 18.21 2.74 22.00
N SER A 49 17.34 1.89 21.47
CA SER A 49 17.28 0.45 21.71
C SER A 49 17.80 -0.40 20.53
N GLY A 50 18.75 0.13 19.76
CA GLY A 50 19.43 -0.60 18.70
C GLY A 50 19.00 -0.26 17.28
N ASN A 51 18.06 0.70 17.09
CA ASN A 51 17.66 1.24 15.78
C ASN A 51 17.21 0.15 14.78
N MET A 52 16.32 -0.74 15.22
CA MET A 52 15.96 -1.93 14.46
C MET A 52 15.07 -1.61 13.25
N LEU A 53 14.02 -0.79 13.44
CA LEU A 53 13.08 -0.47 12.38
C LEU A 53 13.54 0.72 11.53
N TRP A 54 14.04 1.79 12.16
CA TRP A 54 14.44 2.97 11.41
C TRP A 54 15.69 2.74 10.54
N SER A 55 16.56 1.84 10.92
CA SER A 55 17.68 1.39 10.08
C SER A 55 17.22 0.82 8.74
N VAL A 56 16.06 0.16 8.71
CA VAL A 56 15.43 -0.33 7.46
C VAL A 56 14.99 0.84 6.60
N VAL A 57 14.37 1.90 7.18
CA VAL A 57 14.03 3.14 6.44
C VAL A 57 15.25 3.69 5.72
N ASN A 58 16.34 3.87 6.44
CA ASN A 58 17.60 4.39 5.89
C ASN A 58 18.17 3.50 4.80
N THR A 59 18.14 2.18 5.00
CA THR A 59 18.67 1.21 4.05
C THR A 59 17.88 1.23 2.74
N VAL A 60 16.56 1.15 2.82
CA VAL A 60 15.69 1.18 1.64
C VAL A 60 15.76 2.51 0.91
N SER A 61 15.79 3.61 1.67
CA SER A 61 15.91 4.95 1.07
C SER A 61 17.22 5.10 0.29
N ARG A 62 18.35 4.63 0.84
CA ARG A 62 19.65 4.63 0.12
C ARG A 62 19.60 3.76 -1.14
N GLN A 63 19.00 2.58 -1.06
CA GLN A 63 18.89 1.67 -2.20
C GLN A 63 18.02 2.25 -3.33
N ARG A 64 16.90 2.90 -3.00
CA ARG A 64 15.92 3.38 -3.98
C ARG A 64 16.20 4.81 -4.46
N PHE A 65 16.69 5.69 -3.58
CA PHE A 65 16.80 7.12 -3.82
C PHE A 65 18.22 7.67 -3.68
N GLY A 66 19.21 6.81 -3.34
CA GLY A 66 20.62 7.20 -3.23
C GLY A 66 20.96 8.07 -2.01
N LYS A 67 20.02 8.26 -1.07
CA LYS A 67 20.18 9.05 0.17
C LYS A 67 19.44 8.41 1.35
N PRO A 68 19.83 8.71 2.61
CA PRO A 68 19.23 8.07 3.79
C PRO A 68 17.73 8.32 3.94
N LEU A 69 17.22 9.48 3.52
CA LEU A 69 15.81 9.88 3.64
C LEU A 69 15.33 10.56 2.36
N PRO A 70 14.04 10.41 1.98
CA PRO A 70 13.43 11.25 0.96
C PRO A 70 13.29 12.69 1.45
N PHE A 71 13.03 13.64 0.56
CA PHE A 71 12.78 15.06 0.76
C PHE A 71 13.93 15.88 1.31
N TYR A 72 14.57 15.45 2.40
CA TYR A 72 15.46 16.28 3.21
C TYR A 72 16.92 16.21 2.78
N ASP A 73 17.67 17.25 3.12
CA ASP A 73 19.14 17.26 3.01
C ASP A 73 19.74 16.41 4.14
N THR A 74 20.53 15.44 3.76
CA THR A 74 21.17 14.47 4.68
C THR A 74 22.69 14.59 4.71
N SER A 75 23.24 15.77 4.36
CA SER A 75 24.70 16.00 4.37
C SER A 75 25.33 15.90 5.76
N ASN A 76 24.56 16.20 6.81
CA ASN A 76 24.96 16.11 8.22
C ASN A 76 24.10 15.10 8.98
N TYR A 77 23.75 13.99 8.35
CA TYR A 77 22.87 12.97 8.93
C TYR A 77 23.69 11.82 9.52
N TYR A 78 23.42 11.46 10.77
CA TYR A 78 24.07 10.40 11.50
C TYR A 78 23.06 9.29 11.85
N PRO A 79 23.03 8.15 11.13
CA PRO A 79 22.10 7.08 11.40
C PRO A 79 22.25 6.51 12.82
N GLY A 80 21.15 6.29 13.52
CA GLY A 80 21.13 5.73 14.87
C GLY A 80 21.26 6.76 15.98
N GLU A 81 21.29 8.04 15.66
CA GLU A 81 21.19 9.16 16.59
C GLU A 81 19.93 9.96 16.31
N PRO A 82 19.39 10.74 17.25
CA PRO A 82 18.29 11.65 16.96
C PRO A 82 18.66 12.64 15.86
N ASN A 83 17.85 12.72 14.82
CA ASN A 83 18.05 13.67 13.72
C ASN A 83 16.74 14.42 13.43
N ILE A 84 16.85 15.72 13.22
CA ILE A 84 15.71 16.57 12.88
C ILE A 84 14.99 16.07 11.61
N GLN A 85 15.74 15.55 10.63
CA GLN A 85 15.20 15.05 9.37
C GLN A 85 14.34 13.77 9.53
N ASP A 86 14.70 12.92 10.47
CA ASP A 86 13.93 11.72 10.82
C ASP A 86 12.57 12.11 11.41
N ILE A 87 12.61 13.05 12.36
CA ILE A 87 11.42 13.58 13.02
C ILE A 87 10.53 14.31 12.00
N GLN A 88 11.12 15.09 11.09
CA GLN A 88 10.39 15.76 10.01
C GLN A 88 9.70 14.75 9.09
N LEU A 89 10.39 13.67 8.69
CA LEU A 89 9.80 12.64 7.83
C LEU A 89 8.66 11.90 8.53
N LEU A 90 8.85 11.52 9.79
CA LEU A 90 7.83 10.83 10.55
C LEU A 90 6.61 11.72 10.84
N LEU A 91 6.82 12.99 11.22
CA LEU A 91 5.74 13.98 11.34
C LEU A 91 5.00 14.19 10.02
N TRP A 92 5.74 14.30 8.92
CA TRP A 92 5.14 14.43 7.59
C TRP A 92 4.28 13.20 7.27
N ASP A 93 4.77 11.98 7.50
CA ASP A 93 4.03 10.74 7.27
C ASP A 93 2.74 10.67 8.11
N ILE A 94 2.84 11.00 9.40
CA ILE A 94 1.68 11.06 10.30
C ILE A 94 0.64 12.06 9.79
N ILE A 95 1.05 13.29 9.48
CA ILE A 95 0.14 14.32 9.00
C ILE A 95 -0.46 13.93 7.65
N GLN A 96 0.38 13.49 6.70
CA GLN A 96 -0.06 13.10 5.37
C GLN A 96 -1.04 11.92 5.39
N SER A 97 -0.94 11.03 6.38
CA SER A 97 -1.87 9.91 6.55
C SER A 97 -3.32 10.36 6.82
N HIS A 98 -3.52 11.55 7.36
CA HIS A 98 -4.84 12.15 7.56
C HIS A 98 -5.36 12.93 6.34
N TYR A 99 -4.53 13.14 5.29
CA TYR A 99 -4.89 13.92 4.11
C TYR A 99 -4.62 13.12 2.84
N GLN A 100 -5.67 12.60 2.23
CA GLN A 100 -5.56 11.76 1.02
C GLN A 100 -5.75 12.56 -0.28
N ASP A 101 -6.34 13.75 -0.20
CA ASP A 101 -6.74 14.58 -1.33
C ASP A 101 -5.71 15.63 -1.75
N ARG A 102 -4.66 15.79 -0.96
CA ARG A 102 -3.62 16.83 -1.17
C ARG A 102 -2.27 16.42 -0.62
N ILE A 103 -1.22 17.01 -1.19
CA ILE A 103 0.14 16.87 -0.67
C ILE A 103 0.37 17.91 0.42
N ILE A 104 0.75 17.46 1.60
CA ILE A 104 1.33 18.30 2.64
C ILE A 104 2.78 18.55 2.27
N ASN A 105 3.19 19.82 2.28
CA ASN A 105 4.59 20.16 2.00
C ASN A 105 5.50 19.59 3.10
N PRO A 106 6.48 18.71 2.78
CA PRO A 106 7.40 18.18 3.78
C PRO A 106 8.27 19.27 4.44
N GLU A 107 8.50 20.40 3.78
CA GLU A 107 9.15 21.60 4.34
C GLU A 107 8.11 22.62 4.89
N ASN A 108 7.01 22.15 5.47
CA ASN A 108 6.05 23.03 6.15
C ASN A 108 6.68 23.62 7.43
N ALA A 109 6.57 24.92 7.63
CA ALA A 109 7.17 25.61 8.77
C ALA A 109 6.73 25.06 10.14
N GLY A 110 5.49 24.56 10.26
CA GLY A 110 5.02 23.89 11.46
C GLY A 110 5.75 22.56 11.71
N ILE A 111 5.99 21.77 10.66
CA ILE A 111 6.77 20.52 10.75
C ILE A 111 8.21 20.85 11.13
N GLU A 112 8.84 21.82 10.47
CA GLU A 112 10.22 22.21 10.76
C GLU A 112 10.38 22.66 12.21
N MET A 113 9.50 23.54 12.68
CA MET A 113 9.54 24.09 14.06
C MET A 113 9.28 23.01 15.11
N ALA A 114 8.29 22.14 14.91
CA ALA A 114 7.99 21.06 15.84
C ALA A 114 9.15 20.04 15.89
N ALA A 115 9.69 19.67 14.73
CA ALA A 115 10.81 18.74 14.67
C ALA A 115 12.07 19.28 15.33
N ASP A 116 12.37 20.57 15.20
CA ASP A 116 13.53 21.20 15.85
C ASP A 116 13.42 21.13 17.38
N VAL A 117 12.28 21.51 17.94
CA VAL A 117 12.04 21.46 19.39
C VAL A 117 12.03 20.02 19.92
N ILE A 118 11.40 19.09 19.20
CA ILE A 118 11.34 17.68 19.62
C ILE A 118 12.73 17.05 19.52
N CYS A 119 13.51 17.37 18.49
CA CYS A 119 14.89 16.89 18.35
C CYS A 119 15.74 17.36 19.55
N GLY A 120 15.63 18.62 19.96
CA GLY A 120 16.31 19.12 21.16
C GLY A 120 15.94 18.35 22.42
N ILE A 121 14.67 17.99 22.61
CA ILE A 121 14.24 17.15 23.74
C ILE A 121 14.88 15.74 23.65
N PHE A 122 14.89 15.14 22.50
CA PHE A 122 15.44 13.80 22.31
C PHE A 122 16.97 13.80 22.46
N ASP A 123 17.67 14.82 21.97
CA ASP A 123 19.11 14.96 22.16
C ASP A 123 19.49 15.08 23.66
N GLU A 124 18.72 15.81 24.46
CA GLU A 124 18.93 15.91 25.91
C GLU A 124 18.77 14.58 26.64
N GLU A 125 17.85 13.73 26.15
CA GLU A 125 17.52 12.44 26.79
C GLU A 125 18.36 11.28 26.25
N TYR A 126 18.99 11.41 25.06
CA TYR A 126 19.57 10.29 24.30
C TYR A 126 20.59 9.46 25.08
N GLU A 127 21.51 10.10 25.81
CA GLU A 127 22.52 9.37 26.58
C GLU A 127 21.98 8.72 27.86
N THR A 128 20.78 9.13 28.32
CA THR A 128 20.21 8.70 29.60
C THR A 128 18.92 7.91 29.46
N ALA A 129 18.38 7.84 28.26
CA ALA A 129 17.18 7.07 27.97
C ALA A 129 17.41 5.58 28.26
N PRO A 130 16.48 4.90 28.94
CA PRO A 130 16.61 3.48 29.18
C PRO A 130 16.45 2.70 27.87
N GLU A 131 17.38 1.83 27.57
CA GLU A 131 17.27 0.89 26.46
C GLU A 131 16.14 -0.14 26.75
N THR A 132 15.38 -0.48 25.71
CA THR A 132 14.35 -1.51 25.75
C THR A 132 14.81 -2.72 24.93
N GLU A 133 15.14 -3.80 25.60
CA GLU A 133 15.62 -5.01 24.90
C GLU A 133 14.48 -5.80 24.22
N GLU A 134 13.22 -5.53 24.58
CA GLU A 134 12.04 -6.32 24.15
C GLU A 134 11.89 -6.42 22.64
N LEU A 135 12.00 -5.31 21.89
CA LEU A 135 11.90 -5.33 20.43
C LEU A 135 13.07 -6.06 19.80
N MET A 136 14.28 -5.81 20.33
CA MET A 136 15.51 -6.45 19.84
C MET A 136 15.48 -7.96 20.11
N GLU A 137 15.11 -8.40 21.30
CA GLU A 137 14.95 -9.82 21.65
C GLU A 137 13.87 -10.48 20.80
N TYR A 138 12.72 -9.80 20.59
CA TYR A 138 11.63 -10.29 19.77
C TYR A 138 12.07 -10.51 18.32
N LEU A 139 12.74 -9.54 17.70
CA LEU A 139 13.22 -9.66 16.32
C LEU A 139 14.44 -10.60 16.21
N ALA A 140 15.22 -10.78 17.27
CA ALA A 140 16.34 -11.71 17.31
C ALA A 140 15.92 -13.19 17.40
N ASP A 141 14.68 -13.49 17.85
CA ASP A 141 14.17 -14.86 17.93
C ASP A 141 14.26 -15.55 16.57
N PRO A 142 15.07 -16.62 16.39
CA PRO A 142 15.20 -17.27 15.09
C PRO A 142 13.90 -17.91 14.61
N THR A 143 12.95 -18.15 15.50
CA THR A 143 11.68 -18.78 15.17
C THR A 143 10.63 -17.80 14.62
N ILE A 144 10.88 -16.48 14.77
CA ILE A 144 9.93 -15.44 14.32
C ILE A 144 9.62 -15.51 12.81
N VAL A 145 10.62 -15.91 11.99
CA VAL A 145 10.47 -16.06 10.54
C VAL A 145 10.49 -17.51 10.07
N SER A 146 10.74 -18.49 10.94
CA SER A 146 10.68 -19.90 10.56
C SER A 146 9.35 -20.56 10.93
N ASP A 147 8.66 -20.02 11.93
CA ASP A 147 7.34 -20.46 12.37
C ASP A 147 6.25 -19.54 11.79
N TYR A 148 5.28 -20.11 11.09
CA TYR A 148 4.19 -19.35 10.45
C TYR A 148 3.38 -18.51 11.42
N TRP A 149 3.07 -19.05 12.61
CA TRP A 149 2.21 -18.35 13.57
C TRP A 149 2.92 -17.18 14.24
N LYS A 150 4.22 -17.34 14.52
CA LYS A 150 5.05 -16.25 15.04
C LYS A 150 5.24 -15.16 13.98
N ALA A 151 5.53 -15.53 12.74
CA ALA A 151 5.64 -14.59 11.63
C ALA A 151 4.33 -13.83 11.40
N ARG A 152 3.20 -14.53 11.42
CA ARG A 152 1.88 -13.91 11.31
C ARG A 152 1.62 -12.89 12.42
N LYS A 153 1.91 -13.24 13.68
CA LYS A 153 1.79 -12.30 14.82
C LYS A 153 2.70 -11.09 14.67
N ALA A 154 3.92 -11.29 14.18
CA ALA A 154 4.85 -10.20 13.95
C ALA A 154 4.37 -9.27 12.84
N MET A 155 3.86 -9.80 11.74
CA MET A 155 3.25 -9.01 10.66
C MET A 155 1.99 -8.27 11.13
N GLU A 156 1.16 -8.89 11.97
CA GLU A 156 -0.03 -8.27 12.57
C GLU A 156 0.37 -7.10 13.48
N TRP A 157 1.31 -7.31 14.40
CA TRP A 157 1.87 -6.26 15.24
C TRP A 157 2.45 -5.12 14.39
N PHE A 158 3.26 -5.44 13.38
CA PHE A 158 3.81 -4.43 12.50
C PHE A 158 2.72 -3.62 11.81
N SER A 159 1.66 -4.28 11.32
CA SER A 159 0.57 -3.65 10.57
C SER A 159 -0.34 -2.76 11.41
N LEU A 160 -0.50 -3.05 12.71
CA LEU A 160 -1.46 -2.38 13.57
C LEU A 160 -0.81 -1.47 14.61
N ASP A 161 0.34 -1.87 15.16
CA ASP A 161 0.88 -1.27 16.38
C ASP A 161 2.25 -0.61 16.22
N SER A 162 3.00 -0.89 15.13
CA SER A 162 4.28 -0.23 14.91
C SER A 162 4.10 1.26 14.63
N TYR A 163 5.07 2.07 15.01
CA TYR A 163 5.04 3.52 14.75
C TYR A 163 5.06 3.88 13.26
N LEU A 164 5.36 2.92 12.39
CA LEU A 164 5.38 3.06 10.93
C LEU A 164 4.04 2.74 10.25
N SER A 165 3.03 2.30 11.00
CA SER A 165 1.80 1.71 10.44
C SER A 165 0.55 2.60 10.50
N LEU A 166 0.67 3.88 10.86
CA LEU A 166 -0.50 4.73 11.12
C LEU A 166 -1.51 4.75 9.96
N ARG A 167 -1.04 4.95 8.73
CA ARG A 167 -1.91 5.00 7.56
C ARG A 167 -2.69 3.70 7.36
N SER A 168 -2.00 2.58 7.47
CA SER A 168 -2.58 1.25 7.38
C SER A 168 -3.62 0.98 8.47
N ARG A 169 -3.30 1.40 9.70
CA ARG A 169 -4.23 1.28 10.82
C ARG A 169 -5.50 2.08 10.59
N ILE A 170 -5.38 3.35 10.14
CA ILE A 170 -6.54 4.19 9.80
C ILE A 170 -7.40 3.48 8.74
N ASP A 171 -6.79 2.99 7.67
CA ASP A 171 -7.50 2.34 6.57
C ASP A 171 -8.21 1.04 7.00
N LEU A 172 -7.56 0.24 7.84
CA LEU A 172 -8.15 -0.98 8.39
C LEU A 172 -9.31 -0.66 9.35
N MET A 173 -9.19 0.39 10.16
CA MET A 173 -10.24 0.81 11.08
C MET A 173 -11.43 1.42 10.35
N GLU A 174 -11.22 2.31 9.38
CA GLU A 174 -12.27 2.83 8.50
C GLU A 174 -13.01 1.71 7.80
N ALA A 175 -12.29 0.74 7.27
CA ALA A 175 -12.86 -0.44 6.64
C ALA A 175 -13.65 -1.33 7.60
N PHE A 176 -13.30 -1.34 8.87
CA PHE A 176 -14.05 -2.02 9.92
C PHE A 176 -15.35 -1.28 10.25
N GLU A 177 -15.29 0.05 10.40
CA GLU A 177 -16.44 0.91 10.76
C GLU A 177 -17.48 0.99 9.64
N GLU A 178 -17.10 1.11 8.38
CA GLU A 178 -18.01 1.12 7.22
C GLU A 178 -18.91 -0.13 7.15
N GLN A 179 -18.54 -1.20 7.82
CA GLN A 179 -19.24 -2.48 7.75
C GLN A 179 -20.11 -2.77 8.98
N GLU A 180 -20.31 -1.84 9.88
CA GLU A 180 -21.04 -1.99 11.16
C GLU A 180 -22.46 -2.58 11.08
N TYR A 181 -23.07 -2.65 9.91
CA TYR A 181 -24.45 -3.13 9.76
C TYR A 181 -24.64 -4.65 9.70
N ASN A 182 -23.56 -5.48 9.81
CA ASN A 182 -23.70 -6.93 9.66
C ASN A 182 -22.63 -7.71 10.41
N GLU A 183 -22.80 -7.93 11.72
CA GLU A 183 -21.82 -8.53 12.65
C GLU A 183 -21.08 -9.77 12.10
N MET A 184 -21.73 -10.66 11.38
CA MET A 184 -21.11 -11.87 10.85
C MET A 184 -20.26 -11.62 9.58
N PHE A 185 -20.56 -10.57 8.82
CA PHE A 185 -19.78 -10.15 7.66
C PHE A 185 -18.57 -9.28 8.05
N HIS A 186 -18.65 -8.52 9.11
CA HIS A 186 -17.60 -7.60 9.58
C HIS A 186 -16.30 -8.32 9.93
N LEU A 187 -16.38 -9.32 10.80
CA LEU A 187 -15.20 -10.08 11.22
C LEU A 187 -14.53 -10.76 10.02
N LYS A 188 -15.32 -11.21 9.05
CA LYS A 188 -14.81 -11.83 7.83
C LYS A 188 -14.06 -10.85 6.94
N ALA A 189 -14.65 -9.69 6.67
CA ALA A 189 -14.01 -8.69 5.82
C ALA A 189 -12.75 -8.11 6.48
N TYR A 190 -12.79 -7.82 7.77
CA TYR A 190 -11.62 -7.39 8.53
C TYR A 190 -10.49 -8.43 8.48
N THR A 191 -10.80 -9.70 8.74
CA THR A 191 -9.79 -10.78 8.70
C THR A 191 -9.20 -10.96 7.30
N MET A 192 -10.01 -10.83 6.25
CA MET A 192 -9.51 -10.86 4.87
C MET A 192 -8.56 -9.69 4.58
N ARG A 193 -8.94 -8.47 4.95
CA ARG A 193 -8.11 -7.27 4.75
C ARG A 193 -6.84 -7.32 5.57
N LEU A 194 -6.91 -7.77 6.82
CA LEU A 194 -5.73 -7.91 7.67
C LEU A 194 -4.69 -8.87 7.07
N VAL A 195 -5.13 -10.02 6.56
CA VAL A 195 -4.21 -10.97 5.92
C VAL A 195 -3.64 -10.41 4.61
N HIS A 196 -4.44 -9.71 3.82
CA HIS A 196 -3.95 -8.97 2.66
C HIS A 196 -2.93 -7.90 3.04
N ALA A 197 -3.17 -7.18 4.14
CA ALA A 197 -2.26 -6.14 4.61
C ALA A 197 -0.83 -6.64 4.87
N PHE A 198 -0.66 -7.91 5.24
CA PHE A 198 0.67 -8.48 5.50
C PHE A 198 1.58 -8.50 4.26
N VAL A 199 1.00 -8.69 3.07
CA VAL A 199 1.74 -8.97 1.84
C VAL A 199 1.45 -7.99 0.71
N SER A 200 0.39 -7.19 0.81
CA SER A 200 -0.01 -6.23 -0.22
C SER A 200 0.01 -4.78 0.26
N GLN A 201 -0.43 -4.51 1.49
CA GLN A 201 -0.44 -3.15 2.00
C GLN A 201 0.97 -2.62 2.25
N ARG A 202 1.22 -1.38 1.83
CA ARG A 202 2.55 -0.78 1.88
C ARG A 202 2.60 0.34 2.91
N TYR A 203 3.70 0.37 3.64
CA TYR A 203 3.99 1.31 4.72
C TYR A 203 5.04 2.34 4.27
N LEU A 204 5.53 3.13 5.19
CA LEU A 204 6.65 4.03 4.93
C LEU A 204 7.78 3.27 4.17
N MET A 205 8.40 3.86 3.19
CA MET A 205 9.34 3.24 2.24
C MET A 205 8.71 2.20 1.28
N GLN A 206 7.39 2.07 1.25
CA GLN A 206 6.69 1.18 0.32
C GLN A 206 7.06 -0.30 0.45
N LEU A 207 7.31 -0.74 1.67
CA LEU A 207 7.48 -2.13 2.03
C LEU A 207 6.21 -2.69 2.65
N THR A 208 5.90 -3.95 2.36
CA THR A 208 4.86 -4.70 3.08
C THR A 208 5.32 -5.09 4.48
N ALA A 209 4.41 -5.50 5.36
CA ALA A 209 4.78 -6.00 6.69
C ALA A 209 5.74 -7.19 6.63
N ALA A 210 5.56 -8.07 5.64
CA ALA A 210 6.45 -9.19 5.40
C ALA A 210 7.86 -8.75 4.97
N GLU A 211 7.96 -7.78 4.05
CA GLU A 211 9.25 -7.21 3.63
C GLU A 211 9.94 -6.48 4.79
N TRP A 212 9.19 -5.71 5.60
CA TRP A 212 9.71 -5.07 6.81
C TRP A 212 10.30 -6.07 7.79
N LEU A 213 9.54 -7.13 8.11
CA LEU A 213 9.98 -8.16 9.03
C LEU A 213 11.22 -8.90 8.52
N SER A 214 11.25 -9.21 7.22
CA SER A 214 12.43 -9.82 6.58
C SER A 214 13.67 -8.93 6.71
N MET A 215 13.55 -7.64 6.45
CA MET A 215 14.67 -6.70 6.54
C MET A 215 15.11 -6.44 7.98
N ALA A 216 14.17 -6.23 8.91
CA ALA A 216 14.47 -5.97 10.31
C ALA A 216 15.13 -7.18 11.00
N THR A 217 14.77 -8.40 10.60
CA THR A 217 15.36 -9.63 11.13
C THR A 217 16.62 -10.10 10.36
N HIS A 218 16.93 -9.48 9.22
CA HIS A 218 17.95 -9.94 8.27
C HIS A 218 17.75 -11.40 7.83
N ARG A 219 16.50 -11.86 7.73
CA ARG A 219 16.13 -13.23 7.37
C ARG A 219 15.11 -13.22 6.26
N GLU A 220 15.32 -14.08 5.27
CA GLU A 220 14.41 -14.22 4.14
C GLU A 220 13.16 -15.00 4.56
N MET A 221 11.99 -14.50 4.18
CA MET A 221 10.72 -15.21 4.28
C MET A 221 10.26 -15.60 2.89
N ASN A 222 10.02 -16.89 2.70
CA ASN A 222 9.44 -17.37 1.45
C ASN A 222 7.92 -17.41 1.57
N ILE A 223 7.26 -16.38 1.03
CA ILE A 223 5.81 -16.25 1.01
C ILE A 223 5.30 -16.47 -0.43
N ASP A 224 4.37 -17.38 -0.60
CA ASP A 224 3.67 -17.61 -1.86
C ASP A 224 2.21 -17.15 -1.74
N ILE A 225 1.85 -16.15 -2.53
CA ILE A 225 0.51 -15.54 -2.57
C ILE A 225 -0.39 -16.10 -3.67
N THR A 226 0.05 -17.11 -4.40
CA THR A 226 -0.68 -17.67 -5.56
C THR A 226 -2.14 -18.03 -5.21
N HIS A 227 -2.38 -18.51 -3.99
CA HIS A 227 -3.70 -18.93 -3.51
C HIS A 227 -4.33 -17.95 -2.51
N MET A 228 -3.81 -16.72 -2.40
CA MET A 228 -4.31 -15.70 -1.47
C MET A 228 -5.70 -15.17 -1.85
N GLN A 229 -6.08 -15.25 -3.11
CA GLN A 229 -7.45 -14.94 -3.53
C GLN A 229 -8.40 -16.09 -3.17
N PRO A 230 -9.66 -15.80 -2.79
CA PRO A 230 -10.60 -16.85 -2.42
C PRO A 230 -10.74 -17.93 -3.50
N GLY A 231 -10.39 -19.17 -3.16
CA GLY A 231 -10.53 -20.35 -3.99
C GLY A 231 -11.64 -21.27 -3.49
N GLY A 232 -12.05 -22.22 -4.34
CA GLY A 232 -12.98 -23.29 -3.97
C GLY A 232 -12.30 -24.63 -3.99
N TYR A 233 -12.41 -25.41 -2.92
CA TYR A 233 -11.67 -26.66 -2.76
C TYR A 233 -12.58 -27.81 -2.32
N GLU A 234 -12.35 -28.99 -2.89
CA GLU A 234 -12.91 -30.27 -2.42
C GLU A 234 -11.94 -30.91 -1.43
N ILE A 235 -12.45 -31.38 -0.30
CA ILE A 235 -11.65 -32.09 0.70
C ILE A 235 -11.56 -33.57 0.29
N LEU A 236 -10.41 -33.99 -0.20
CA LEU A 236 -10.17 -35.37 -0.62
C LEU A 236 -9.78 -36.27 0.55
N GLN A 237 -8.90 -35.77 1.42
CA GLN A 237 -8.41 -36.52 2.56
C GLN A 237 -8.18 -35.60 3.75
N ARG A 238 -8.50 -36.11 4.94
CA ARG A 238 -8.24 -35.46 6.22
C ARG A 238 -7.14 -36.20 6.94
N GLY A 239 -6.01 -35.56 7.14
CA GLY A 239 -4.90 -36.07 7.92
C GLY A 239 -4.74 -35.30 9.23
N GLU A 240 -3.93 -35.85 10.12
CA GLU A 240 -3.59 -35.18 11.39
C GLU A 240 -2.74 -33.94 11.13
N GLU A 241 -1.76 -34.00 10.24
CA GLU A 241 -0.86 -32.89 9.92
C GLU A 241 -1.32 -32.06 8.75
N THR A 242 -1.92 -32.68 7.72
CA THR A 242 -2.34 -31.97 6.50
C THR A 242 -3.68 -32.47 5.96
N PHE A 243 -4.45 -31.54 5.38
CA PHE A 243 -5.56 -31.86 4.50
C PHE A 243 -5.07 -31.93 3.06
N LEU A 244 -5.57 -32.91 2.31
CA LEU A 244 -5.46 -32.94 0.85
C LEU A 244 -6.72 -32.32 0.27
N LEU A 245 -6.53 -31.17 -0.38
CA LEU A 245 -7.58 -30.41 -1.06
C LEU A 245 -7.41 -30.51 -2.56
N ARG A 246 -8.51 -30.53 -3.32
CA ARG A 246 -8.50 -30.37 -4.77
C ARG A 246 -9.15 -29.07 -5.14
N ASP A 247 -8.45 -28.19 -5.87
CA ASP A 247 -9.04 -26.98 -6.42
C ASP A 247 -10.17 -27.33 -7.40
N LEU A 248 -11.34 -26.69 -7.22
CA LEU A 248 -12.55 -26.99 -8.01
C LEU A 248 -12.52 -26.40 -9.43
N ILE A 249 -11.56 -25.52 -9.72
CA ILE A 249 -11.41 -24.91 -11.05
C ILE A 249 -10.26 -25.56 -11.82
N SER A 250 -9.06 -25.60 -11.23
CA SER A 250 -7.86 -26.14 -11.90
C SER A 250 -7.75 -27.67 -11.80
N GLY A 251 -8.36 -28.26 -10.77
CA GLY A 251 -8.18 -29.68 -10.44
C GLY A 251 -6.87 -29.99 -9.72
N GLU A 252 -6.08 -28.98 -9.38
CA GLU A 252 -4.81 -29.13 -8.66
C GLU A 252 -5.04 -29.70 -7.26
N GLU A 253 -4.14 -30.58 -6.81
CA GLU A 253 -4.19 -31.16 -5.47
C GLU A 253 -3.16 -30.47 -4.57
N LEU A 254 -3.65 -29.89 -3.46
CA LEU A 254 -2.90 -29.07 -2.54
C LEU A 254 -2.87 -29.72 -1.14
N ARG A 255 -1.71 -29.70 -0.49
CA ARG A 255 -1.54 -30.13 0.90
C ARG A 255 -1.51 -28.90 1.81
N VAL A 256 -2.53 -28.75 2.66
CA VAL A 256 -2.69 -27.59 3.55
C VAL A 256 -2.55 -28.04 5.00
N GLN A 257 -1.81 -27.27 5.82
CA GLN A 257 -1.54 -27.61 7.20
C GLN A 257 -2.83 -27.62 8.04
N THR A 258 -3.12 -28.75 8.72
CA THR A 258 -4.34 -28.96 9.50
C THR A 258 -4.46 -27.95 10.63
N GLU A 259 -3.36 -27.59 11.26
CA GLU A 259 -3.28 -26.60 12.36
C GLU A 259 -3.76 -25.20 11.97
N SER A 260 -3.81 -24.88 10.67
CA SER A 260 -4.27 -23.57 10.19
C SER A 260 -5.80 -23.45 10.17
N PHE A 261 -6.52 -24.53 10.35
CA PHE A 261 -7.98 -24.52 10.42
C PHE A 261 -8.48 -24.35 11.85
N ASP A 262 -9.53 -23.54 12.02
CA ASP A 262 -10.15 -23.32 13.32
C ASP A 262 -10.66 -24.64 13.95
N THR A 263 -10.38 -24.84 15.22
CA THR A 263 -10.75 -26.08 15.95
C THR A 263 -12.25 -26.28 16.08
N GLY A 264 -13.03 -25.21 16.17
CA GLY A 264 -14.49 -25.27 16.18
C GLY A 264 -15.03 -25.74 14.84
N TRP A 265 -14.43 -25.24 13.75
CA TRP A 265 -14.76 -25.67 12.39
C TRP A 265 -14.38 -27.12 12.13
N LEU A 266 -13.21 -27.58 12.60
CA LEU A 266 -12.79 -28.98 12.50
C LEU A 266 -13.81 -29.95 13.15
N LYS A 267 -14.46 -29.53 14.24
CA LYS A 267 -15.55 -30.30 14.90
C LYS A 267 -16.84 -30.33 14.05
N THR A 268 -17.18 -29.20 13.39
CA THR A 268 -18.35 -29.13 12.51
C THR A 268 -18.15 -29.90 11.20
N MET A 269 -16.90 -30.10 10.75
CA MET A 269 -16.58 -30.96 9.61
C MET A 269 -16.99 -32.43 9.78
N ALA A 270 -17.17 -32.91 11.00
CA ALA A 270 -17.74 -34.21 11.26
C ALA A 270 -19.16 -34.39 10.65
N LEU A 271 -19.83 -33.30 10.28
CA LEU A 271 -21.14 -33.24 9.67
C LEU A 271 -21.17 -33.48 8.14
N GLY A 272 -20.07 -33.93 7.54
CA GLY A 272 -20.06 -34.34 6.13
C GLY A 272 -19.76 -33.23 5.10
N ILE A 273 -19.20 -32.10 5.50
CA ILE A 273 -18.75 -31.04 4.61
C ILE A 273 -17.63 -31.58 3.72
N LYS A 274 -17.82 -31.48 2.41
CA LYS A 274 -16.84 -31.94 1.40
C LYS A 274 -16.16 -30.80 0.65
N LYS A 275 -16.73 -29.60 0.67
CA LYS A 275 -16.24 -28.44 -0.05
C LYS A 275 -16.10 -27.22 0.85
N ILE A 276 -15.04 -26.47 0.62
CA ILE A 276 -14.73 -25.22 1.33
C ILE A 276 -14.34 -24.15 0.34
N PHE A 277 -14.60 -22.90 0.72
CA PHE A 277 -14.14 -21.71 0.01
C PHE A 277 -13.30 -20.89 0.97
N CYS A 278 -12.02 -20.76 0.71
CA CYS A 278 -11.08 -20.08 1.59
C CYS A 278 -9.90 -19.51 0.80
N GLN A 279 -9.09 -18.73 1.50
CA GLN A 279 -7.80 -18.24 1.06
C GLN A 279 -6.70 -19.15 1.61
N LEU A 280 -5.65 -19.36 0.83
CA LEU A 280 -4.46 -20.09 1.27
C LEU A 280 -3.23 -19.21 1.06
N ILE A 281 -2.28 -19.31 1.96
CA ILE A 281 -0.98 -18.67 1.89
C ILE A 281 0.12 -19.74 1.94
N GLY A 282 1.07 -19.66 1.03
CA GLY A 282 2.29 -20.41 1.11
C GLY A 282 3.29 -19.75 2.03
N TYR A 283 3.85 -20.50 2.95
CA TYR A 283 4.90 -20.04 3.86
C TYR A 283 5.97 -21.10 4.04
N ASN A 284 7.21 -20.77 3.64
CA ASN A 284 8.35 -21.69 3.70
C ASN A 284 8.05 -23.08 3.09
N GLY A 285 7.39 -23.09 1.92
CA GLY A 285 7.06 -24.32 1.18
C GLY A 285 5.88 -25.13 1.72
N LYS A 286 5.15 -24.62 2.71
CA LYS A 286 3.92 -25.21 3.24
C LYS A 286 2.73 -24.28 2.97
N LEU A 287 1.54 -24.84 2.75
CA LEU A 287 0.31 -24.08 2.59
C LEU A 287 -0.48 -24.04 3.90
N TYR A 288 -0.98 -22.86 4.23
CA TYR A 288 -1.82 -22.59 5.40
C TYR A 288 -3.14 -21.96 4.98
N GLN A 289 -4.23 -22.32 5.63
CA GLN A 289 -5.47 -21.58 5.51
C GLN A 289 -5.29 -20.21 6.18
N CYS A 290 -5.67 -19.15 5.49
CA CYS A 290 -5.62 -17.80 6.01
C CYS A 290 -6.93 -17.06 5.72
N GLY A 291 -7.16 -15.95 6.41
CA GLY A 291 -8.38 -15.16 6.21
C GLY A 291 -9.65 -15.93 6.56
N THR A 292 -10.70 -15.69 5.78
CA THR A 292 -12.01 -16.29 6.03
C THR A 292 -12.23 -17.60 5.29
N MET A 293 -13.08 -18.43 5.86
CA MET A 293 -13.49 -19.68 5.26
C MET A 293 -15.02 -19.78 5.25
N VAL A 294 -15.55 -20.21 4.13
CA VAL A 294 -16.98 -20.52 3.96
C VAL A 294 -17.13 -22.00 3.68
N SER A 295 -17.95 -22.66 4.48
CA SER A 295 -18.31 -24.06 4.27
C SER A 295 -19.84 -24.17 4.45
N ASP A 296 -20.56 -24.19 3.34
CA ASP A 296 -22.02 -24.31 3.34
C ASP A 296 -22.40 -25.45 2.39
N PRO A 297 -23.13 -26.47 2.86
CA PRO A 297 -23.50 -27.61 2.03
C PRO A 297 -24.56 -27.27 0.98
N ARG A 298 -25.15 -26.07 1.00
CA ARG A 298 -26.18 -25.67 0.05
C ARG A 298 -25.59 -25.43 -1.34
N LYS A 299 -26.15 -26.12 -2.32
CA LYS A 299 -25.69 -26.04 -3.72
C LYS A 299 -25.69 -24.62 -4.29
N GLU A 300 -26.67 -23.80 -3.91
CA GLU A 300 -26.79 -22.41 -4.36
C GLU A 300 -25.62 -21.54 -3.88
N VAL A 301 -25.10 -21.79 -2.65
CA VAL A 301 -23.93 -21.08 -2.12
C VAL A 301 -22.67 -21.50 -2.90
N GLU A 302 -22.51 -22.79 -3.15
CA GLU A 302 -21.40 -23.31 -3.96
C GLU A 302 -21.40 -22.71 -5.37
N GLU A 303 -22.53 -22.75 -6.08
CA GLU A 303 -22.63 -22.20 -7.44
C GLU A 303 -22.31 -20.70 -7.48
N ARG A 304 -22.79 -19.94 -6.50
CA ARG A 304 -22.47 -18.51 -6.40
C ARG A 304 -20.98 -18.25 -6.21
N GLN A 305 -20.32 -18.99 -5.29
CA GLN A 305 -18.89 -18.84 -5.04
C GLN A 305 -18.07 -19.23 -6.27
N LEU A 306 -18.35 -20.37 -6.89
CA LEU A 306 -17.66 -20.81 -8.10
C LEU A 306 -17.85 -19.85 -9.28
N LYS A 307 -19.04 -19.24 -9.39
CA LYS A 307 -19.28 -18.20 -10.40
C LYS A 307 -18.39 -16.98 -10.18
N ALA A 308 -18.32 -16.48 -8.95
CA ALA A 308 -17.46 -15.34 -8.60
C ALA A 308 -15.97 -15.62 -8.89
N ILE A 309 -15.48 -16.82 -8.54
CA ILE A 309 -14.09 -17.21 -8.82
C ILE A 309 -13.84 -17.24 -10.32
N ARG A 310 -14.73 -17.85 -11.12
CA ARG A 310 -14.57 -17.92 -12.59
C ARG A 310 -14.61 -16.54 -13.24
N GLU A 311 -15.47 -15.65 -12.77
CA GLU A 311 -15.55 -14.26 -13.26
C GLU A 311 -14.23 -13.51 -12.97
N ARG A 312 -13.68 -13.65 -11.77
CA ARG A 312 -12.37 -13.06 -11.41
C ARG A 312 -11.25 -13.59 -12.31
N LEU A 313 -11.08 -14.92 -12.42
CA LEU A 313 -10.06 -15.51 -13.26
C LEU A 313 -10.18 -15.08 -14.73
N SER A 314 -11.43 -14.98 -15.23
CA SER A 314 -11.67 -14.46 -16.58
C SER A 314 -11.28 -13.00 -16.75
N MET A 315 -11.44 -12.15 -15.69
CA MET A 315 -10.96 -10.77 -15.72
C MET A 315 -9.43 -10.70 -15.76
N GLU A 316 -8.75 -11.49 -14.94
CA GLU A 316 -7.29 -11.57 -14.89
C GLU A 316 -6.70 -12.05 -16.25
N ASP A 317 -7.28 -13.09 -16.86
CA ASP A 317 -6.87 -13.59 -18.17
C ASP A 317 -7.11 -12.53 -19.26
N ASN A 318 -8.25 -11.84 -19.22
CA ASN A 318 -8.57 -10.76 -20.15
C ASN A 318 -7.63 -9.56 -19.99
N ALA A 319 -7.21 -9.23 -18.77
CA ALA A 319 -6.25 -8.16 -18.50
C ALA A 319 -4.89 -8.50 -19.13
N ARG A 320 -4.35 -9.69 -18.85
CA ARG A 320 -3.10 -10.15 -19.44
C ARG A 320 -3.15 -10.16 -20.96
N TYR A 321 -4.19 -10.74 -21.55
CA TYR A 321 -4.39 -10.76 -23.00
C TYR A 321 -4.47 -9.34 -23.60
N SER A 322 -5.21 -8.43 -22.94
CA SER A 322 -5.33 -7.03 -23.37
C SER A 322 -4.00 -6.31 -23.34
N HIS A 323 -3.20 -6.54 -22.29
CA HIS A 323 -1.86 -5.99 -22.17
C HIS A 323 -0.94 -6.50 -23.30
N GLU A 324 -0.88 -7.81 -23.55
CA GLU A 324 -0.07 -8.40 -24.62
C GLU A 324 -0.45 -7.83 -26.00
N ILE A 325 -1.76 -7.73 -26.30
CA ILE A 325 -2.23 -7.14 -27.55
C ILE A 325 -1.81 -5.70 -27.68
N PHE A 326 -1.94 -4.91 -26.60
CA PHE A 326 -1.54 -3.51 -26.62
C PHE A 326 -0.05 -3.36 -26.90
N GLN A 327 0.80 -4.10 -26.20
CA GLN A 327 2.25 -4.08 -26.40
C GLN A 327 2.64 -4.43 -27.84
N GLN A 328 1.95 -5.40 -28.48
CA GLN A 328 2.23 -5.83 -29.84
C GLN A 328 1.74 -4.85 -30.92
N LYS A 329 0.58 -4.21 -30.69
CA LYS A 329 -0.17 -3.55 -31.76
C LYS A 329 -0.36 -2.04 -31.59
N ALA A 330 -0.24 -1.49 -30.39
CA ALA A 330 -0.52 -0.06 -30.17
C ALA A 330 0.47 0.86 -30.90
N GLY A 331 1.72 0.46 -31.01
CA GLY A 331 2.78 1.23 -31.68
C GLY A 331 3.47 2.27 -30.80
N ALA A 332 2.94 2.54 -29.59
CA ALA A 332 3.54 3.36 -28.56
C ALA A 332 3.01 2.93 -27.18
N PRO A 333 3.81 3.11 -26.10
CA PRO A 333 3.37 2.78 -24.74
C PRO A 333 2.18 3.61 -24.27
N ILE A 334 2.02 4.81 -24.80
CA ILE A 334 0.86 5.68 -24.59
C ILE A 334 0.35 6.18 -25.93
N VAL A 335 -0.95 6.02 -26.18
CA VAL A 335 -1.62 6.42 -27.41
C VAL A 335 -2.67 7.46 -27.08
N PHE A 336 -2.68 8.58 -27.84
CA PHE A 336 -3.61 9.68 -27.67
C PHE A 336 -4.66 9.64 -28.79
N LEU A 337 -5.94 9.70 -28.43
CA LEU A 337 -7.08 9.51 -29.33
C LEU A 337 -8.11 10.64 -29.14
N ARG A 338 -8.70 11.10 -30.24
CA ARG A 338 -9.73 12.16 -30.22
C ARG A 338 -11.11 11.59 -30.51
N GLY A 339 -11.97 11.73 -29.53
CA GLY A 339 -13.39 11.36 -29.69
C GLY A 339 -13.64 9.87 -29.80
N ILE A 340 -14.91 9.56 -29.90
CA ILE A 340 -15.40 8.17 -29.85
C ILE A 340 -15.01 7.38 -31.10
N ASP A 341 -14.99 8.00 -32.27
CA ASP A 341 -14.71 7.28 -33.51
C ASP A 341 -13.28 6.79 -33.57
N GLU A 342 -12.32 7.67 -33.24
CA GLU A 342 -10.90 7.30 -33.20
C GLU A 342 -10.62 6.25 -32.12
N PHE A 343 -11.27 6.37 -30.97
CA PHE A 343 -11.17 5.40 -29.88
C PHE A 343 -11.71 4.01 -30.28
N ILE A 344 -12.86 3.96 -30.95
CA ILE A 344 -13.46 2.70 -31.43
C ILE A 344 -12.60 2.10 -32.55
N ASP A 345 -12.19 2.92 -33.52
CA ASP A 345 -11.32 2.49 -34.62
C ASP A 345 -9.99 1.92 -34.12
N PHE A 346 -9.40 2.53 -33.10
CA PHE A 346 -8.19 2.01 -32.46
C PHE A 346 -8.43 0.64 -31.84
N HIS A 347 -9.52 0.47 -31.07
CA HIS A 347 -9.87 -0.82 -30.46
C HIS A 347 -10.14 -1.90 -31.51
N ILE A 348 -10.97 -1.62 -32.51
CA ILE A 348 -11.42 -2.62 -33.49
C ILE A 348 -10.32 -2.88 -34.55
N LYS A 349 -9.84 -1.81 -35.19
CA LYS A 349 -8.94 -1.96 -36.36
C LYS A 349 -7.49 -2.17 -35.94
N ARG A 350 -7.04 -1.54 -34.85
CA ARG A 350 -5.65 -1.63 -34.43
C ARG A 350 -5.40 -2.77 -33.46
N LEU A 351 -6.18 -2.83 -32.38
CA LEU A 351 -6.03 -3.87 -31.35
C LEU A 351 -6.71 -5.20 -31.76
N GLY A 352 -7.71 -5.15 -32.64
CA GLY A 352 -8.45 -6.34 -33.09
C GLY A 352 -9.52 -6.80 -32.10
N THR A 353 -10.00 -5.89 -31.26
CA THR A 353 -11.10 -6.16 -30.30
C THR A 353 -12.37 -6.42 -31.07
N LYS A 354 -13.13 -7.46 -30.71
CA LYS A 354 -14.43 -7.75 -31.33
C LYS A 354 -15.47 -6.71 -30.91
N GLU A 355 -16.11 -6.09 -31.90
CA GLU A 355 -17.24 -5.21 -31.64
C GLU A 355 -18.44 -6.03 -31.14
N SER A 356 -18.93 -5.74 -29.95
CA SER A 356 -20.18 -6.30 -29.42
C SER A 356 -21.34 -5.33 -29.60
N ALA A 357 -22.56 -5.88 -29.70
CA ALA A 357 -23.74 -5.06 -29.69
C ALA A 357 -23.78 -4.18 -28.42
N GLY A 358 -23.77 -2.85 -28.61
CA GLY A 358 -23.73 -1.90 -27.50
C GLY A 358 -22.33 -1.43 -27.06
N PHE A 359 -21.23 -1.98 -27.61
CA PHE A 359 -19.85 -1.52 -27.30
C PHE A 359 -19.70 -0.02 -27.55
N ARG A 360 -20.11 0.48 -28.73
CA ARG A 360 -20.10 1.92 -29.06
C ARG A 360 -20.88 2.73 -28.01
N LYS A 361 -22.11 2.33 -27.67
CA LYS A 361 -22.95 3.05 -26.71
C LYS A 361 -22.34 3.09 -25.30
N LYS A 362 -21.68 1.99 -24.89
CA LYS A 362 -20.96 1.92 -23.61
C LYS A 362 -19.79 2.89 -23.61
N MET A 363 -19.00 2.93 -24.68
CA MET A 363 -17.85 3.81 -24.81
C MET A 363 -18.25 5.28 -24.94
N GLU A 364 -19.32 5.60 -25.66
CA GLU A 364 -19.88 6.96 -25.72
C GLU A 364 -20.30 7.47 -24.33
N ARG A 365 -20.95 6.60 -23.54
CA ARG A 365 -21.30 6.94 -22.15
C ARG A 365 -20.06 7.17 -21.31
N TYR A 366 -19.09 6.24 -21.37
CA TYR A 366 -17.83 6.35 -20.64
C TYR A 366 -17.09 7.66 -20.96
N LEU A 367 -16.93 7.99 -22.23
CA LEU A 367 -16.26 9.23 -22.65
C LEU A 367 -17.02 10.48 -22.20
N ARG A 368 -18.35 10.46 -22.24
CA ARG A 368 -19.18 11.58 -21.78
C ARG A 368 -19.02 11.83 -20.27
N GLU A 369 -18.92 10.77 -19.50
CA GLU A 369 -18.81 10.84 -18.05
C GLU A 369 -17.40 11.18 -17.56
N ASN A 370 -16.36 10.76 -18.30
CA ASN A 370 -14.97 10.80 -17.83
C ASN A 370 -14.02 11.66 -18.67
N SER A 371 -14.43 12.20 -19.83
CA SER A 371 -13.55 12.93 -20.73
C SER A 371 -14.02 14.35 -20.96
N GLU A 372 -13.19 15.31 -20.58
CA GLU A 372 -13.33 16.69 -21.05
C GLU A 372 -12.90 16.77 -22.52
N GLN A 373 -13.71 17.36 -23.38
CA GLN A 373 -13.46 17.56 -24.81
C GLN A 373 -13.29 16.27 -25.65
N GLY A 374 -13.67 15.11 -25.15
CA GLY A 374 -13.59 13.84 -25.87
C GLY A 374 -12.18 13.31 -26.10
N MET A 375 -11.18 13.81 -25.39
CA MET A 375 -9.80 13.32 -25.44
C MET A 375 -9.61 12.08 -24.58
N VAL A 376 -8.86 11.10 -25.06
CA VAL A 376 -8.53 9.88 -24.33
C VAL A 376 -7.06 9.54 -24.58
N ALA A 377 -6.33 9.15 -23.54
CA ALA A 377 -5.07 8.45 -23.69
C ALA A 377 -5.24 7.01 -23.21
N MET A 378 -4.61 6.09 -23.93
CA MET A 378 -4.63 4.66 -23.59
C MET A 378 -3.22 4.17 -23.31
N MET A 379 -3.12 3.36 -22.27
CA MET A 379 -1.97 2.56 -21.89
C MET A 379 -2.42 1.13 -21.58
N SER A 380 -1.54 0.29 -21.14
CA SER A 380 -1.90 -1.03 -20.61
C SER A 380 -0.91 -1.49 -19.54
N ASP A 381 -1.43 -2.28 -18.61
CA ASP A 381 -0.63 -3.03 -17.64
C ASP A 381 -1.09 -4.50 -17.55
N PRO A 382 -0.28 -5.41 -17.02
CA PRO A 382 -0.61 -6.83 -16.99
C PRO A 382 -1.74 -7.20 -16.00
N GLU A 383 -2.00 -6.37 -14.97
CA GLU A 383 -3.00 -6.66 -13.93
C GLU A 383 -4.39 -6.13 -14.33
N HIS A 384 -4.46 -4.93 -14.93
CA HIS A 384 -5.73 -4.28 -15.28
C HIS A 384 -6.06 -4.32 -16.78
N GLY A 385 -5.09 -4.68 -17.62
CA GLY A 385 -5.26 -4.69 -19.07
C GLY A 385 -5.18 -3.30 -19.68
N PHE A 386 -6.24 -2.84 -20.36
CA PHE A 386 -6.28 -1.50 -20.93
C PHE A 386 -6.55 -0.45 -19.87
N LEU A 387 -5.66 0.52 -19.75
CA LEU A 387 -5.81 1.72 -18.93
C LEU A 387 -6.27 2.88 -19.79
N THR A 388 -7.20 3.67 -19.27
CA THR A 388 -7.74 4.85 -19.96
C THR A 388 -7.53 6.08 -19.09
N ILE A 389 -6.85 7.09 -19.64
CA ILE A 389 -6.60 8.37 -19.00
C ILE A 389 -7.47 9.42 -19.71
N SER A 390 -8.23 10.18 -18.97
CA SER A 390 -9.15 11.19 -19.53
C SER A 390 -8.87 12.61 -19.01
N SER A 391 -8.61 12.80 -17.74
CA SER A 391 -8.46 14.12 -17.10
C SER A 391 -7.04 14.67 -17.11
N ALA A 392 -6.03 13.82 -17.17
CA ALA A 392 -4.63 14.20 -17.07
C ALA A 392 -3.96 14.57 -18.42
N ILE A 393 -4.64 14.35 -19.53
CA ILE A 393 -4.04 14.41 -20.87
C ILE A 393 -3.31 15.71 -21.17
N PRO A 394 -3.86 16.92 -20.88
CA PRO A 394 -3.13 18.16 -21.17
C PRO A 394 -1.85 18.36 -20.35
N ALA A 395 -1.68 17.57 -19.27
CA ALA A 395 -0.49 17.65 -18.43
C ALA A 395 0.63 16.67 -18.85
N ILE A 396 0.33 15.70 -19.70
CA ILE A 396 1.29 14.65 -20.08
C ILE A 396 2.23 15.17 -21.16
N LYS A 397 3.50 15.36 -20.83
CA LYS A 397 4.56 15.83 -21.73
C LYS A 397 5.12 14.67 -22.58
N ALA A 398 4.26 14.02 -23.37
CA ALA A 398 4.69 12.99 -24.29
C ALA A 398 4.90 13.58 -25.71
N PRO A 399 5.91 13.11 -26.48
CA PRO A 399 6.21 13.65 -27.82
C PRO A 399 5.04 13.53 -28.81
N ASN A 400 4.19 12.52 -28.62
CA ASN A 400 3.02 12.24 -29.46
C ASN A 400 1.70 12.78 -28.86
N ASN A 401 1.75 13.62 -27.81
CA ASN A 401 0.56 14.25 -27.24
C ASN A 401 0.25 15.58 -27.94
N PRO A 402 -0.77 15.66 -28.80
CA PRO A 402 -1.12 16.90 -29.51
C PRO A 402 -1.82 17.94 -28.63
N TRP A 403 -2.22 17.57 -27.41
CA TRP A 403 -2.98 18.43 -26.48
C TRP A 403 -2.18 18.90 -25.28
N TYR A 404 -0.86 18.62 -25.27
CA TYR A 404 -0.01 19.09 -24.18
C TYR A 404 -0.12 20.61 -24.01
N ASN A 405 -0.40 21.04 -22.80
CA ASN A 405 -0.48 22.45 -22.43
C ASN A 405 0.40 22.71 -21.20
N GLN A 406 1.49 23.41 -21.40
CA GLN A 406 2.49 23.65 -20.36
C GLN A 406 1.92 24.40 -19.15
N ALA A 407 1.06 25.40 -19.36
CA ALA A 407 0.48 26.17 -18.26
C ALA A 407 -0.48 25.32 -17.41
N TYR A 408 -1.31 24.51 -18.07
CA TYR A 408 -2.18 23.54 -17.40
C TYR A 408 -1.34 22.52 -16.63
N ALA A 409 -0.32 21.99 -17.25
CA ALA A 409 0.56 20.99 -16.70
C ALA A 409 1.28 21.49 -15.44
N GLN A 410 1.87 22.67 -15.48
CA GLN A 410 2.54 23.28 -14.31
C GLN A 410 1.58 23.50 -13.13
N LYS A 411 0.32 23.84 -13.40
CA LYS A 411 -0.70 24.06 -12.37
C LYS A 411 -1.20 22.76 -11.74
N ASN A 412 -1.29 21.67 -12.51
CA ASN A 412 -2.00 20.46 -12.11
C ASN A 412 -1.09 19.24 -11.87
N ALA A 413 0.20 19.32 -12.20
CA ALA A 413 1.10 18.16 -12.14
C ALA A 413 1.19 17.53 -10.75
N LEU A 414 1.24 18.33 -9.67
CA LEU A 414 1.26 17.81 -8.30
C LEU A 414 -0.03 17.05 -7.98
N ASN A 415 -1.19 17.62 -8.34
CA ASN A 415 -2.47 16.97 -8.08
C ASN A 415 -2.58 15.63 -8.83
N LEU A 416 -2.07 15.57 -10.08
CA LEU A 416 -2.08 14.34 -10.86
C LEU A 416 -1.18 13.24 -10.26
N MET A 417 -0.11 13.63 -9.57
CA MET A 417 0.80 12.70 -8.89
C MET A 417 0.23 12.13 -7.58
N VAL A 418 -0.91 12.63 -7.09
CA VAL A 418 -1.51 12.18 -5.83
C VAL A 418 -2.97 11.75 -5.96
N GLN A 419 -3.63 12.06 -7.07
CA GLN A 419 -5.02 11.72 -7.31
C GLN A 419 -5.15 10.43 -8.14
N HIS A 420 -5.26 9.28 -7.46
CA HIS A 420 -5.48 7.97 -8.08
C HIS A 420 -6.70 7.93 -9.03
N GLN A 421 -7.69 8.80 -8.85
CA GLN A 421 -8.84 8.91 -9.75
C GLN A 421 -8.49 9.46 -11.15
N SER A 422 -7.34 10.15 -11.27
CA SER A 422 -6.90 10.76 -12.53
C SER A 422 -5.91 9.89 -13.30
N LEU A 423 -5.12 9.10 -12.59
CA LEU A 423 -4.10 8.19 -13.13
C LEU A 423 -4.11 6.88 -12.34
N ASP A 424 -3.99 5.78 -13.04
CA ASP A 424 -3.63 4.50 -12.44
C ASP A 424 -2.17 4.51 -11.96
N TYR A 425 -1.83 3.66 -10.98
CA TYR A 425 -0.48 3.56 -10.44
C TYR A 425 0.57 3.29 -11.53
N TYR A 426 0.33 2.34 -12.43
CA TYR A 426 1.26 2.03 -13.52
C TYR A 426 1.45 3.21 -14.46
N ALA A 427 0.37 3.90 -14.79
CA ALA A 427 0.43 5.10 -15.61
C ALA A 427 1.24 6.20 -14.93
N ALA A 428 1.00 6.46 -13.64
CA ALA A 428 1.71 7.46 -12.86
C ALA A 428 3.22 7.15 -12.78
N VAL A 429 3.58 5.90 -12.47
CA VAL A 429 4.97 5.43 -12.43
C VAL A 429 5.64 5.60 -13.80
N TYR A 430 4.99 5.13 -14.86
CA TYR A 430 5.52 5.24 -16.22
C TYR A 430 5.80 6.70 -16.61
N LEU A 431 4.85 7.60 -16.32
CA LEU A 431 4.99 9.03 -16.65
C LEU A 431 6.15 9.69 -15.88
N VAL A 432 6.31 9.35 -14.60
CA VAL A 432 7.40 9.88 -13.77
C VAL A 432 8.76 9.36 -14.25
N GLU A 433 8.90 8.05 -14.47
CA GLU A 433 10.15 7.43 -14.89
C GLU A 433 10.61 7.87 -16.28
N ASN A 434 9.68 8.23 -17.15
CA ASN A 434 10.00 8.73 -18.50
C ASN A 434 10.02 10.25 -18.61
N GLY A 435 9.94 11.00 -17.50
CA GLY A 435 9.96 12.46 -17.48
C GLY A 435 8.80 13.10 -18.25
N MET A 436 7.67 12.43 -18.34
CA MET A 436 6.50 12.87 -19.08
C MET A 436 5.52 13.71 -18.24
N LEU A 437 5.72 13.79 -16.94
CA LEU A 437 5.04 14.79 -16.11
C LEU A 437 5.85 16.08 -16.12
N PRO A 438 5.19 17.25 -16.15
CA PRO A 438 5.88 18.53 -16.18
C PRO A 438 6.55 18.83 -14.84
N ASP A 439 7.49 19.78 -14.89
CA ASP A 439 8.14 20.32 -13.72
C ASP A 439 7.12 20.96 -12.78
N ALA A 440 6.73 20.24 -11.75
CA ALA A 440 5.93 20.75 -10.66
C ALA A 440 6.84 21.28 -9.54
N ALA A 441 6.36 22.23 -8.77
CA ALA A 441 7.06 22.76 -7.61
C ALA A 441 6.15 22.82 -6.40
N LEU A 442 6.63 22.33 -5.25
CA LEU A 442 6.03 22.64 -3.97
C LEU A 442 6.35 24.10 -3.61
N THR A 443 5.44 24.75 -2.89
CA THR A 443 5.70 26.11 -2.34
C THR A 443 6.84 26.02 -1.34
N SER A 444 7.92 26.76 -1.59
CA SER A 444 9.09 26.75 -0.71
C SER A 444 9.51 28.18 -0.34
N THR A 445 9.86 28.38 0.92
CA THR A 445 10.46 29.62 1.42
C THR A 445 11.85 29.86 0.80
N LYS A 446 12.51 28.80 0.31
CA LYS A 446 13.81 28.83 -0.38
C LYS A 446 13.67 29.12 -1.89
N GLY A 447 12.46 29.41 -2.37
CA GLY A 447 12.17 29.82 -3.74
C GLY A 447 11.68 28.70 -4.66
N TYR A 448 11.18 29.09 -5.85
CA TYR A 448 10.55 28.19 -6.82
C TYR A 448 11.46 27.04 -7.28
N GLU A 449 12.71 27.33 -7.59
CA GLU A 449 13.68 26.32 -8.06
C GLU A 449 13.97 25.25 -7.00
N HIS A 450 13.97 25.63 -5.73
CA HIS A 450 14.10 24.67 -4.64
C HIS A 450 12.87 23.76 -4.56
N GLY A 451 11.66 24.33 -4.57
CA GLY A 451 10.42 23.54 -4.57
C GLY A 451 10.28 22.62 -5.78
N ARG A 452 10.79 23.05 -6.95
CA ARG A 452 10.85 22.23 -8.16
C ARG A 452 11.79 21.03 -7.99
N LYS A 453 13.00 21.26 -7.50
CA LYS A 453 13.98 20.19 -7.24
C LYS A 453 13.46 19.21 -6.19
N LEU A 454 12.76 19.70 -5.17
CA LEU A 454 12.15 18.85 -4.14
C LEU A 454 11.18 17.86 -4.76
N VAL A 455 10.32 18.29 -5.67
CA VAL A 455 9.40 17.40 -6.40
C VAL A 455 10.16 16.46 -7.34
N GLN A 456 11.03 16.97 -8.17
CA GLN A 456 11.76 16.17 -9.17
C GLN A 456 12.58 15.03 -8.54
N ASN A 457 13.30 15.34 -7.45
CA ASN A 457 14.15 14.36 -6.77
C ASN A 457 13.35 13.32 -5.97
N ASN A 458 12.07 13.55 -5.70
CA ASN A 458 11.24 12.68 -4.91
C ASN A 458 9.95 12.24 -5.63
N ALA A 459 9.82 12.52 -6.94
CA ALA A 459 8.61 12.24 -7.72
C ALA A 459 8.20 10.75 -7.63
N ARG A 460 9.16 9.84 -7.73
CA ARG A 460 8.91 8.40 -7.62
C ARG A 460 8.43 8.02 -6.22
N TYR A 461 9.07 8.54 -5.17
CA TYR A 461 8.63 8.32 -3.79
C TYR A 461 7.20 8.82 -3.57
N MET A 462 6.88 10.02 -4.08
CA MET A 462 5.54 10.60 -3.97
C MET A 462 4.48 9.72 -4.66
N VAL A 463 4.73 9.29 -5.90
CA VAL A 463 3.82 8.39 -6.62
C VAL A 463 3.64 7.09 -5.85
N ASP A 464 4.72 6.44 -5.44
CA ASP A 464 4.65 5.20 -4.66
C ASP A 464 3.85 5.40 -3.37
N TYR A 465 4.03 6.51 -2.68
CA TYR A 465 3.34 6.82 -1.42
C TYR A 465 1.83 7.00 -1.60
N PHE A 466 1.42 7.77 -2.62
CA PHE A 466 0.01 8.12 -2.81
C PHE A 466 -0.79 7.06 -3.55
N PHE A 467 -0.16 6.28 -4.42
CA PHE A 467 -0.83 5.27 -5.23
C PHE A 467 -0.71 3.84 -4.67
N ALA A 468 0.13 3.62 -3.67
CA ALA A 468 0.33 2.27 -3.11
C ALA A 468 -0.96 1.62 -2.58
N LYS A 469 -1.92 2.42 -2.12
CA LYS A 469 -3.25 1.99 -1.65
C LYS A 469 -4.13 1.39 -2.75
N HIS A 470 -3.90 1.75 -3.99
CA HIS A 470 -4.78 1.48 -5.13
C HIS A 470 -4.14 0.49 -6.10
N LYS A 471 -3.17 -0.26 -5.62
CA LYS A 471 -2.49 -1.30 -6.38
C LYS A 471 -3.20 -2.66 -6.32
N ASP A 472 -4.29 -2.75 -5.56
CA ASP A 472 -5.09 -3.97 -5.38
C ASP A 472 -6.20 -4.12 -6.42
#